data_6863fb62231b6c5656697fbd9d4f7146
#
_entry.id   6863fb62231b6c5656697fbd9d4f7146
#
_cell.length_a   1.000
_cell.length_b   1.000
_cell.length_c   1.000
_cell.angle_alpha   90.00
_cell.angle_beta   90.00
_cell.angle_gamma   90.00
#
_symmetry.space_group_name_H-M   'P 1'
#
loop_
_entity.id
_entity.type
_entity.pdbx_description
1 polymer ?
#
loop_
_entity_poly.entity_id
_entity_poly.type
_entity_poly.pdbx_seq_one_letter_code
_entity_poly.pdbx_strand_id
1 'polypeptide(L)'
;SFADSADALKDGKIDAAFIVAGAPTPAITELCTTNAAYLVPIDGEIAEKIMAECPFYTVHTIPAGTYPGQEEDVKTVTVKATLIVSASATEEDVYNLTAAIFDNIEAITAENGKGAELSIENATSGMTVPFHAGAAKYFAEKGVNVETK
;
A
#
# COMPACT_ATOMS: atom_id res chain seq x y z
N SER A 1 -10.64 16.97 -1.87
CA SER A 1 -9.21 16.63 -1.86
C SER A 1 -8.73 16.32 -0.44
N PHE A 2 -7.55 15.75 -0.27
CA PHE A 2 -6.96 15.50 1.06
C PHE A 2 -6.71 16.83 1.81
N ALA A 3 -6.30 17.88 1.08
CA ALA A 3 -6.11 19.21 1.66
C ALA A 3 -7.44 19.81 2.15
N ASP A 4 -8.50 19.73 1.35
CA ASP A 4 -9.83 20.24 1.75
C ASP A 4 -10.35 19.51 3.01
N SER A 5 -10.11 18.20 3.10
CA SER A 5 -10.48 17.42 4.29
C SER A 5 -9.68 17.83 5.52
N ALA A 6 -8.37 18.08 5.36
CA ALA A 6 -7.52 18.57 6.45
C ALA A 6 -7.95 19.97 6.92
N ASP A 7 -8.26 20.87 5.99
CA ASP A 7 -8.76 22.21 6.32
C ASP A 7 -10.14 22.16 7.01
N ALA A 8 -11.04 21.28 6.56
CA ALA A 8 -12.34 21.10 7.19
C ALA A 8 -12.23 20.55 8.64
N LEU A 9 -11.27 19.67 8.90
CA LEU A 9 -10.94 19.21 10.27
C LEU A 9 -10.35 20.35 11.12
N LYS A 10 -9.40 21.12 10.57
CA LYS A 10 -8.82 22.29 11.25
C LYS A 10 -9.89 23.31 11.67
N ASP A 11 -10.84 23.55 10.77
CA ASP A 11 -11.93 24.51 10.97
C ASP A 11 -13.07 23.97 11.86
N GLY A 12 -13.01 22.72 12.30
CA GLY A 12 -14.07 22.06 13.06
C GLY A 12 -15.38 21.89 12.29
N LYS A 13 -15.31 21.87 10.96
CA LYS A 13 -16.47 21.66 10.08
C LYS A 13 -16.86 20.18 9.95
N ILE A 14 -15.91 19.29 10.19
CA ILE A 14 -16.10 17.85 10.27
C ILE A 14 -15.30 17.27 11.43
N ASP A 15 -15.76 16.17 11.99
CA ASP A 15 -15.13 15.48 13.13
C ASP A 15 -14.13 14.39 12.70
N ALA A 16 -14.28 13.86 11.50
CA ALA A 16 -13.42 12.83 10.93
C ALA A 16 -13.38 12.89 9.41
N ALA A 17 -12.32 12.36 8.83
CA ALA A 17 -12.16 12.21 7.38
C ALA A 17 -11.58 10.83 7.04
N PHE A 18 -12.03 10.25 5.93
CA PHE A 18 -11.49 9.02 5.38
C PHE A 18 -10.49 9.35 4.29
N ILE A 19 -9.28 8.79 4.38
CA ILE A 19 -8.19 9.07 3.45
C ILE A 19 -7.61 7.76 2.90
N VAL A 20 -7.59 7.65 1.57
CA VAL A 20 -6.96 6.53 0.85
C VAL A 20 -5.70 7.04 0.17
N ALA A 21 -4.56 6.87 0.84
CA ALA A 21 -3.25 7.32 0.36
C ALA A 21 -2.12 6.53 1.02
N GLY A 22 -0.92 6.62 0.46
CA GLY A 22 0.28 6.09 1.11
C GLY A 22 0.65 6.92 2.35
N ALA A 23 1.02 6.27 3.44
CA ALA A 23 1.54 6.93 4.63
C ALA A 23 3.09 7.05 4.55
N PRO A 24 3.70 8.21 4.95
CA PRO A 24 3.03 9.45 5.36
C PRO A 24 2.44 10.24 4.19
N THR A 25 1.27 10.84 4.42
CA THR A 25 0.60 11.75 3.47
C THR A 25 0.90 13.20 3.89
N PRO A 26 1.41 14.09 3.00
CA PRO A 26 1.80 15.45 3.38
C PRO A 26 0.70 16.25 4.07
N ALA A 27 -0.54 16.22 3.56
CA ALA A 27 -1.67 16.94 4.18
C ALA A 27 -1.96 16.46 5.61
N ILE A 28 -1.79 15.18 5.89
CA ILE A 28 -1.98 14.63 7.24
C ILE A 28 -0.80 15.01 8.15
N THR A 29 0.42 14.98 7.63
CA THR A 29 1.61 15.44 8.37
C THR A 29 1.46 16.89 8.79
N GLU A 30 1.02 17.76 7.87
CA GLU A 30 0.77 19.17 8.17
C GLU A 30 -0.35 19.33 9.21
N LEU A 31 -1.46 18.61 9.06
CA LEU A 31 -2.57 18.62 10.03
C LEU A 31 -2.09 18.22 11.42
N CYS A 32 -1.34 17.13 11.56
CA CYS A 32 -0.80 16.65 12.82
C CYS A 32 0.23 17.60 13.44
N THR A 33 0.93 18.39 12.62
CA THR A 33 1.88 19.41 13.13
C THR A 33 1.16 20.62 13.73
N THR A 34 0.05 21.02 13.17
CA THR A 34 -0.66 22.25 13.54
C THR A 34 -1.83 22.02 14.48
N ASN A 35 -2.44 20.86 14.42
CA ASN A 35 -3.66 20.49 15.17
C ASN A 35 -3.50 19.10 15.77
N ALA A 36 -4.18 18.83 16.88
CA ALA A 36 -4.30 17.48 17.40
C ALA A 36 -5.21 16.65 16.48
N ALA A 37 -4.59 15.77 15.71
CA ALA A 37 -5.29 14.79 14.88
C ALA A 37 -4.81 13.38 15.25
N TYR A 38 -5.71 12.43 15.26
CA TYR A 38 -5.43 11.03 15.62
C TYR A 38 -5.85 10.11 14.50
N LEU A 39 -5.04 9.08 14.25
CA LEU A 39 -5.43 7.98 13.39
C LEU A 39 -6.42 7.08 14.15
N VAL A 40 -7.55 6.80 13.53
CA VAL A 40 -8.54 5.85 14.07
C VAL A 40 -8.23 4.47 13.50
N PRO A 41 -7.94 3.46 14.34
CA PRO A 41 -7.64 2.12 13.85
C PRO A 41 -8.86 1.48 13.14
N ILE A 42 -8.58 0.74 12.08
CA ILE A 42 -9.55 -0.13 11.39
C ILE A 42 -9.00 -1.55 11.52
N ASP A 43 -9.30 -2.20 12.64
CA ASP A 43 -8.77 -3.51 13.00
C ASP A 43 -9.86 -4.48 13.51
N GLY A 44 -9.45 -5.66 14.00
CA GLY A 44 -10.32 -6.66 14.58
C GLY A 44 -11.47 -7.07 13.65
N GLU A 45 -12.66 -7.24 14.23
CA GLU A 45 -13.85 -7.68 13.49
C GLU A 45 -14.25 -6.73 12.33
N ILE A 46 -13.95 -5.45 12.43
CA ILE A 46 -14.28 -4.48 11.37
C ILE A 46 -13.39 -4.76 10.15
N ALA A 47 -12.09 -4.91 10.37
CA ALA A 47 -11.16 -5.25 9.29
C ALA A 47 -11.49 -6.61 8.66
N GLU A 48 -11.81 -7.62 9.48
CA GLU A 48 -12.21 -8.94 9.00
C GLU A 48 -13.47 -8.89 8.12
N LYS A 49 -14.49 -8.13 8.52
CA LYS A 49 -15.71 -7.93 7.71
C LYS A 49 -15.41 -7.23 6.39
N ILE A 50 -14.57 -6.19 6.41
CA ILE A 50 -14.17 -5.49 5.19
C ILE A 50 -13.44 -6.44 4.23
N MET A 51 -12.48 -7.23 4.73
CA MET A 51 -11.73 -8.18 3.91
C MET A 51 -12.59 -9.34 3.39
N ALA A 52 -13.61 -9.75 4.13
CA ALA A 52 -14.55 -10.77 3.68
C ALA A 52 -15.42 -10.30 2.50
N GLU A 53 -15.86 -9.05 2.53
CA GLU A 53 -16.66 -8.45 1.45
C GLU A 53 -15.77 -7.97 0.27
N CYS A 54 -14.56 -7.56 0.56
CA CYS A 54 -13.63 -6.96 -0.39
C CYS A 54 -12.24 -7.61 -0.27
N PRO A 55 -12.01 -8.76 -0.94
CA PRO A 55 -10.81 -9.58 -0.76
C PRO A 55 -9.50 -8.94 -1.27
N PHE A 56 -9.57 -7.77 -1.91
CA PHE A 56 -8.41 -6.98 -2.30
C PHE A 56 -7.85 -6.11 -1.18
N TYR A 57 -8.53 -6.00 -0.02
CA TYR A 57 -7.97 -5.37 1.16
C TYR A 57 -7.05 -6.35 1.91
N THR A 58 -6.01 -5.80 2.52
CA THR A 58 -5.11 -6.50 3.43
C THR A 58 -4.90 -5.67 4.68
N VAL A 59 -4.48 -6.29 5.78
CA VAL A 59 -4.12 -5.56 7.00
C VAL A 59 -2.78 -4.86 6.79
N HIS A 60 -2.68 -3.61 7.26
CA HIS A 60 -1.45 -2.84 7.28
C HIS A 60 -1.26 -2.18 8.65
N THR A 61 -0.02 -2.05 9.07
CA THR A 61 0.33 -1.31 10.28
C THR A 61 1.06 -0.03 9.88
N ILE A 62 0.52 1.12 10.27
CA ILE A 62 1.21 2.41 10.18
C ILE A 62 2.09 2.51 11.43
N PRO A 63 3.43 2.49 11.28
CA PRO A 63 4.33 2.47 12.43
C PRO A 63 4.21 3.73 13.28
N ALA A 64 4.45 3.59 14.58
CA ALA A 64 4.61 4.73 15.49
C ALA A 64 5.62 5.73 14.94
N GLY A 65 5.36 7.03 15.14
CA GLY A 65 6.23 8.10 14.64
C GLY A 65 6.10 8.40 13.14
N THR A 66 5.18 7.75 12.41
CA THR A 66 4.90 8.09 11.00
C THR A 66 4.36 9.51 10.88
N TYR A 67 3.52 9.93 11.82
CA TYR A 67 3.00 11.30 11.90
C TYR A 67 3.37 11.97 13.24
N PRO A 68 3.53 13.31 13.27
CA PRO A 68 3.72 14.05 14.52
C PRO A 68 2.65 13.71 15.55
N GLY A 69 3.07 13.35 16.77
CA GLY A 69 2.16 12.99 17.87
C GLY A 69 1.58 11.58 17.83
N GLN A 70 1.92 10.77 16.83
CA GLN A 70 1.55 9.35 16.79
C GLN A 70 2.60 8.53 17.58
N GLU A 71 2.25 8.15 18.81
CA GLU A 71 3.15 7.44 19.73
C GLU A 71 3.08 5.91 19.58
N GLU A 72 2.00 5.38 19.00
CA GLU A 72 1.76 3.95 18.87
C GLU A 72 1.53 3.54 17.40
N ASP A 73 1.75 2.26 17.13
CA ASP A 73 1.39 1.63 15.87
C ASP A 73 -0.13 1.67 15.66
N VAL A 74 -0.57 2.00 14.46
CA VAL A 74 -2.00 2.02 14.13
C VAL A 74 -2.30 1.00 13.03
N LYS A 75 -3.14 0.02 13.34
CA LYS A 75 -3.61 -0.96 12.36
C LYS A 75 -4.73 -0.38 11.50
N THR A 76 -4.66 -0.69 10.21
CA THR A 76 -5.69 -0.30 9.24
C THR A 76 -5.79 -1.35 8.14
N VAL A 77 -6.75 -1.15 7.23
CA VAL A 77 -6.82 -1.92 5.98
C VAL A 77 -6.22 -1.11 4.85
N THR A 78 -5.60 -1.78 3.89
CA THR A 78 -4.94 -1.16 2.74
C THR A 78 -5.27 -1.91 1.45
N VAL A 79 -5.16 -1.22 0.33
CA VAL A 79 -5.10 -1.79 -1.02
C VAL A 79 -3.70 -1.66 -1.56
N LYS A 80 -3.27 -2.61 -2.36
CA LYS A 80 -1.93 -2.57 -2.94
C LYS A 80 -1.88 -1.76 -4.22
N ALA A 81 -0.85 -0.93 -4.36
CA ALA A 81 -0.50 -0.36 -5.64
C ALA A 81 -0.05 -1.50 -6.57
N THR A 82 -0.71 -1.62 -7.71
CA THR A 82 -0.52 -2.75 -8.62
C THR A 82 -0.05 -2.25 -9.98
N LEU A 83 1.07 -2.78 -10.45
CA LEU A 83 1.52 -2.57 -11.82
C LEU A 83 0.74 -3.52 -12.74
N ILE A 84 0.01 -2.95 -13.69
CA ILE A 84 -0.72 -3.72 -14.70
C ILE A 84 -0.02 -3.63 -16.06
N VAL A 85 -0.05 -4.72 -16.80
CA VAL A 85 0.51 -4.82 -18.15
C VAL A 85 -0.56 -5.32 -19.13
N SER A 86 -0.37 -5.04 -20.41
CA SER A 86 -1.23 -5.63 -21.44
C SER A 86 -1.13 -7.14 -21.45
N ALA A 87 -2.26 -7.83 -21.63
CA ALA A 87 -2.26 -9.28 -21.83
C ALA A 87 -1.52 -9.72 -23.11
N SER A 88 -1.27 -8.80 -24.05
CA SER A 88 -0.50 -9.04 -25.28
C SER A 88 1.00 -8.72 -25.15
N ALA A 89 1.46 -8.27 -23.98
CA ALA A 89 2.89 -8.11 -23.72
C ALA A 89 3.60 -9.47 -23.81
N THR A 90 4.86 -9.48 -24.24
CA THR A 90 5.58 -10.75 -24.32
C THR A 90 5.98 -11.25 -22.94
N GLU A 91 6.10 -12.56 -22.77
CA GLU A 91 6.57 -13.17 -21.52
C GLU A 91 7.94 -12.61 -21.12
N GLU A 92 8.83 -12.45 -22.10
CA GLU A 92 10.19 -11.95 -21.88
C GLU A 92 10.19 -10.50 -21.38
N ASP A 93 9.39 -9.61 -21.99
CA ASP A 93 9.34 -8.21 -21.57
C ASP A 93 8.80 -8.06 -20.13
N VAL A 94 7.75 -8.82 -19.80
CA VAL A 94 7.17 -8.75 -18.46
C VAL A 94 8.06 -9.42 -17.42
N TYR A 95 8.76 -10.52 -17.79
CA TYR A 95 9.78 -11.11 -16.93
C TYR A 95 10.90 -10.11 -16.64
N ASN A 96 11.45 -9.48 -17.68
CA ASN A 96 12.53 -8.50 -17.53
C ASN A 96 12.09 -7.27 -16.71
N LEU A 97 10.87 -6.79 -16.91
CA LEU A 97 10.31 -5.69 -16.12
C LEU A 97 10.20 -6.08 -14.64
N THR A 98 9.68 -7.27 -14.35
CA THR A 98 9.54 -7.77 -12.97
C THR A 98 10.91 -7.94 -12.32
N ALA A 99 11.86 -8.55 -13.03
CA ALA A 99 13.24 -8.70 -12.56
C ALA A 99 13.90 -7.33 -12.30
N ALA A 100 13.73 -6.36 -13.21
CA ALA A 100 14.28 -5.03 -13.04
C ALA A 100 13.78 -4.33 -11.77
N ILE A 101 12.55 -4.57 -11.36
CA ILE A 101 12.01 -4.01 -10.10
C ILE A 101 12.60 -4.73 -8.90
N PHE A 102 12.46 -6.06 -8.84
CA PHE A 102 12.79 -6.82 -7.62
C PHE A 102 14.29 -7.08 -7.42
N ASP A 103 15.07 -7.11 -8.47
CA ASP A 103 16.53 -7.22 -8.38
C ASP A 103 17.22 -5.87 -8.06
N ASN A 104 16.47 -4.74 -8.07
CA ASN A 104 16.99 -3.41 -7.79
C ASN A 104 16.28 -2.70 -6.61
N ILE A 105 15.69 -3.45 -5.68
CA ILE A 105 14.96 -2.90 -4.52
C ILE A 105 15.82 -1.90 -3.73
N GLU A 106 17.10 -2.19 -3.52
CA GLU A 106 18.01 -1.31 -2.77
C GLU A 106 18.16 0.05 -3.46
N ALA A 107 18.36 0.06 -4.79
CA ALA A 107 18.47 1.30 -5.55
C ALA A 107 17.15 2.09 -5.55
N ILE A 108 16.02 1.41 -5.69
CA ILE A 108 14.69 2.03 -5.63
C ILE A 108 14.46 2.63 -4.23
N THR A 109 14.84 1.91 -3.17
CA THR A 109 14.69 2.37 -1.78
C THR A 109 15.57 3.58 -1.48
N ALA A 110 16.76 3.65 -2.07
CA ALA A 110 17.64 4.81 -1.91
C ALA A 110 17.04 6.09 -2.52
N GLU A 111 16.32 5.96 -3.63
CA GLU A 111 15.64 7.09 -4.28
C GLU A 111 14.28 7.42 -3.65
N ASN A 112 13.58 6.39 -3.15
CA ASN A 112 12.29 6.55 -2.50
C ASN A 112 12.12 5.51 -1.39
N GLY A 113 12.01 5.96 -0.15
CA GLY A 113 11.89 5.10 1.04
C GLY A 113 10.74 4.06 0.96
N LYS A 114 9.71 4.31 0.14
CA LYS A 114 8.66 3.32 -0.13
C LYS A 114 9.15 2.07 -0.86
N GLY A 115 10.31 2.12 -1.48
CA GLY A 115 10.97 0.94 -2.05
C GLY A 115 11.21 -0.16 -1.02
N ALA A 116 11.37 0.18 0.25
CA ALA A 116 11.54 -0.80 1.34
C ALA A 116 10.30 -1.70 1.56
N GLU A 117 9.13 -1.32 1.05
CA GLU A 117 7.91 -2.13 1.10
C GLU A 117 7.85 -3.18 -0.03
N LEU A 118 8.74 -3.08 -1.03
CA LEU A 118 8.82 -4.05 -2.11
C LEU A 118 9.42 -5.37 -1.58
N SER A 119 8.65 -6.43 -1.69
CA SER A 119 9.12 -7.80 -1.43
C SER A 119 8.31 -8.78 -2.26
N ILE A 120 8.85 -9.97 -2.49
CA ILE A 120 8.14 -11.03 -3.21
C ILE A 120 6.83 -11.40 -2.49
N GLU A 121 6.88 -11.51 -1.15
CA GLU A 121 5.72 -11.81 -0.33
C GLU A 121 4.64 -10.73 -0.47
N ASN A 122 5.02 -9.46 -0.34
CA ASN A 122 4.09 -8.35 -0.50
C ASN A 122 3.51 -8.27 -1.91
N ALA A 123 4.31 -8.53 -2.94
CA ALA A 123 3.87 -8.47 -4.33
C ALA A 123 2.86 -9.55 -4.70
N THR A 124 2.91 -10.71 -4.03
CA THR A 124 2.08 -11.87 -4.39
C THR A 124 0.87 -12.04 -3.48
N SER A 125 0.76 -11.29 -2.38
CA SER A 125 -0.38 -11.35 -1.46
C SER A 125 -1.47 -10.33 -1.81
N GLY A 126 -2.75 -10.66 -1.56
CA GLY A 126 -3.89 -9.75 -1.75
C GLY A 126 -4.21 -9.38 -3.20
N MET A 127 -3.68 -10.12 -4.15
CA MET A 127 -3.95 -9.92 -5.57
C MET A 127 -5.23 -10.66 -5.99
N THR A 128 -6.11 -9.97 -6.70
CA THR A 128 -7.40 -10.51 -7.18
C THR A 128 -7.46 -10.66 -8.70
N VAL A 129 -6.40 -10.25 -9.39
CA VAL A 129 -6.22 -10.45 -10.84
C VAL A 129 -5.10 -11.45 -11.09
N PRO A 130 -5.23 -12.33 -12.10
CA PRO A 130 -4.18 -13.27 -12.45
C PRO A 130 -2.88 -12.56 -12.84
N PHE A 131 -1.76 -13.19 -12.53
CA PHE A 131 -0.45 -12.68 -12.94
C PHE A 131 -0.19 -12.96 -14.42
N HIS A 132 0.55 -12.07 -15.06
CA HIS A 132 1.09 -12.33 -16.39
C HIS A 132 2.16 -13.43 -16.32
N ALA A 133 2.22 -14.29 -17.36
CA ALA A 133 3.14 -15.45 -17.40
C ALA A 133 4.61 -15.06 -17.12
N GLY A 134 5.07 -13.90 -17.64
CA GLY A 134 6.42 -13.40 -17.38
C GLY A 134 6.67 -13.07 -15.90
N ALA A 135 5.72 -12.43 -15.23
CA ALA A 135 5.82 -12.14 -13.80
C ALA A 135 5.78 -13.44 -12.97
N ALA A 136 4.87 -14.35 -13.32
CA ALA A 136 4.75 -15.64 -12.64
C ALA A 136 6.04 -16.48 -12.76
N LYS A 137 6.70 -16.46 -13.91
CA LYS A 137 7.99 -17.12 -14.11
C LYS A 137 9.06 -16.57 -13.17
N TYR A 138 9.18 -15.24 -13.07
CA TYR A 138 10.12 -14.61 -12.15
C TYR A 138 9.84 -15.01 -10.69
N PHE A 139 8.58 -14.94 -10.25
CA PHE A 139 8.22 -15.32 -8.89
C PHE A 139 8.45 -16.81 -8.61
N ALA A 140 8.20 -17.68 -9.57
CA ALA A 140 8.49 -19.11 -9.44
C ALA A 140 10.00 -19.38 -9.24
N GLU A 141 10.87 -18.66 -9.92
CA GLU A 141 12.34 -18.75 -9.73
C GLU A 141 12.77 -18.28 -8.32
N LYS A 142 11.97 -17.40 -7.69
CA LYS A 142 12.16 -16.97 -6.29
C LYS A 142 11.42 -17.87 -5.29
N GLY A 143 10.83 -18.97 -5.73
CA GLY A 143 10.17 -19.98 -4.90
C GLY A 143 8.69 -19.73 -4.60
N VAL A 144 8.05 -18.77 -5.26
CA VAL A 144 6.63 -18.45 -5.07
C VAL A 144 5.84 -18.73 -6.35
N ASN A 145 4.86 -19.63 -6.26
CA ASN A 145 3.95 -19.91 -7.36
C ASN A 145 2.70 -19.03 -7.25
N VAL A 146 2.31 -18.41 -8.34
CA VAL A 146 1.15 -17.53 -8.45
C VAL A 146 0.21 -17.99 -9.56
N GLU A 147 -1.08 -17.66 -9.46
CA GLU A 147 -2.06 -17.98 -10.49
C GLU A 147 -1.85 -17.13 -11.74
N THR A 148 -1.84 -17.77 -12.89
CA THR A 148 -1.82 -17.13 -14.22
C THR A 148 -3.13 -17.33 -14.93
N LYS A 149 -3.39 -16.48 -15.94
CA LYS A 149 -4.57 -16.62 -16.80
C LYS A 149 -4.33 -17.67 -17.87
#